data_73deb11a068b9f4367645eec0a03e92e
#
_entry.id   73deb11a068b9f4367645eec0a03e92e
#
_cell.length_a   1.000
_cell.length_b   1.000
_cell.length_c   1.000
_cell.angle_alpha   90.00
_cell.angle_beta   90.00
_cell.angle_gamma   90.00
#
_symmetry.space_group_name_H-M   'P 1'
#
loop_
_entity.id
_entity.type
_entity.pdbx_description
1 polymer ?
#
loop_
_entity_poly.entity_id
_entity_poly.type
_entity_poly.pdbx_seq_one_letter_code
_entity_poly.pdbx_strand_id
1 'polypeptide(L)'
;DIRGAVQYLKATGSSKVAVTGFCMGGALTVLSACNVPELDGTVVWYGYPPLEYVDAKAITKPMMAHWATHDDFFSISGVDQLDAKLNDAGVAHEFYRYDAKHAFANPKSDSRGLPPLQYNPEAAKLAWDRTMEFLKNI
;
A
#
# COMPACT_ATOMS: atom_id res chain seq x y z
N ASP A 1 10.60 4.77 -13.75
CA ASP A 1 9.81 6.01 -13.61
C ASP A 1 9.56 6.37 -12.14
N ILE A 2 9.04 5.47 -11.28
CA ILE A 2 8.85 5.77 -9.84
C ILE A 2 10.20 6.13 -9.20
N ARG A 3 11.24 5.34 -9.43
CA ARG A 3 12.56 5.62 -8.88
C ARG A 3 13.10 6.99 -9.32
N GLY A 4 12.91 7.34 -10.59
CA GLY A 4 13.31 8.65 -11.11
C GLY A 4 12.61 9.80 -10.40
N ALA A 5 11.30 9.65 -10.10
CA ALA A 5 10.53 10.64 -9.33
C ALA A 5 11.06 10.77 -7.89
N VAL A 6 11.37 9.65 -7.24
CA VAL A 6 11.94 9.63 -5.89
C VAL A 6 13.30 10.35 -5.87
N GLN A 7 14.16 10.02 -6.82
CA GLN A 7 15.48 10.65 -6.95
C GLN A 7 15.36 12.16 -7.20
N TYR A 8 14.43 12.58 -8.06
CA TYR A 8 14.16 13.99 -8.33
C TYR A 8 13.73 14.73 -7.05
N LEU A 9 12.77 14.18 -6.31
CA LEU A 9 12.30 14.81 -5.08
C LEU A 9 13.42 14.95 -4.05
N LYS A 10 14.25 13.94 -3.90
CA LYS A 10 15.42 14.01 -2.99
C LYS A 10 16.44 15.04 -3.47
N ALA A 11 16.72 15.09 -4.76
CA ALA A 11 17.66 16.06 -5.33
C ALA A 11 17.16 17.50 -5.22
N THR A 12 15.84 17.71 -5.15
CA THR A 12 15.23 19.05 -5.04
C THR A 12 14.91 19.46 -3.59
N GLY A 13 15.37 18.69 -2.60
CA GLY A 13 15.37 19.11 -1.20
C GLY A 13 14.45 18.33 -0.27
N SER A 14 13.73 17.29 -0.74
CA SER A 14 12.92 16.46 0.14
C SER A 14 13.82 15.51 0.95
N SER A 15 13.82 15.68 2.28
CA SER A 15 14.61 14.82 3.17
C SER A 15 14.05 13.40 3.27
N LYS A 16 12.73 13.27 3.15
CA LYS A 16 12.01 11.99 3.18
C LYS A 16 11.06 11.88 1.98
N VAL A 17 11.01 10.71 1.35
CA VAL A 17 10.12 10.44 0.23
C VAL A 17 9.49 9.07 0.42
N ALA A 18 8.17 9.03 0.36
CA ALA A 18 7.39 7.79 0.40
C ALA A 18 6.61 7.61 -0.90
N VAL A 19 6.28 6.36 -1.23
CA VAL A 19 5.36 6.03 -2.33
C VAL A 19 4.06 5.53 -1.74
N THR A 20 2.95 6.00 -2.31
CA THR A 20 1.62 5.48 -2.01
C THR A 20 0.88 5.17 -3.31
N GLY A 21 0.05 4.13 -3.30
CA GLY A 21 -0.71 3.75 -4.49
C GLY A 21 -1.94 2.94 -4.16
N PHE A 22 -2.95 3.08 -5.03
CA PHE A 22 -4.27 2.50 -4.87
C PHE A 22 -4.51 1.42 -5.94
N CYS A 23 -5.12 0.31 -5.59
CA CYS A 23 -5.44 -0.78 -6.53
C CYS A 23 -4.16 -1.31 -7.20
N MET A 24 -4.08 -1.26 -8.53
CA MET A 24 -2.84 -1.56 -9.26
C MET A 24 -1.66 -0.70 -8.77
N GLY A 25 -1.92 0.56 -8.40
CA GLY A 25 -0.90 1.42 -7.80
C GLY A 25 -0.41 0.89 -6.45
N GLY A 26 -1.25 0.18 -5.70
CA GLY A 26 -0.83 -0.55 -4.49
C GLY A 26 0.18 -1.64 -4.81
N ALA A 27 -0.10 -2.44 -5.85
CA ALA A 27 0.85 -3.46 -6.32
C ALA A 27 2.20 -2.85 -6.74
N LEU A 28 2.16 -1.73 -7.47
CA LEU A 28 3.36 -1.00 -7.86
C LEU A 28 4.11 -0.43 -6.65
N THR A 29 3.39 -0.06 -5.58
CA THR A 29 3.98 0.42 -4.33
C THR A 29 4.77 -0.70 -3.63
N VAL A 30 4.20 -1.91 -3.57
CA VAL A 30 4.93 -3.09 -3.02
C VAL A 30 6.20 -3.37 -3.83
N LEU A 31 6.11 -3.35 -5.17
CA LEU A 31 7.28 -3.54 -6.03
C LEU A 31 8.30 -2.42 -5.88
N SER A 32 7.84 -1.20 -5.62
CA SER A 32 8.74 -0.06 -5.35
C SER A 32 9.51 -0.26 -4.05
N ALA A 33 8.86 -0.80 -3.01
CA ALA A 33 9.54 -1.14 -1.77
C ALA A 33 10.70 -2.12 -1.98
N CYS A 34 10.53 -3.07 -2.93
CA CYS A 34 11.58 -4.03 -3.28
C CYS A 34 12.72 -3.44 -4.13
N ASN A 35 12.42 -2.45 -4.98
CA ASN A 35 13.30 -2.06 -6.09
C ASN A 35 13.81 -0.62 -6.02
N VAL A 36 13.33 0.19 -5.08
CA VAL A 36 13.71 1.61 -4.95
C VAL A 36 14.34 1.85 -3.58
N PRO A 37 15.65 1.68 -3.46
CA PRO A 37 16.33 1.77 -2.16
C PRO A 37 16.34 3.19 -1.57
N GLU A 38 16.08 4.21 -2.37
CA GLU A 38 16.03 5.61 -1.93
C GLU A 38 14.74 5.97 -1.17
N LEU A 39 13.72 5.09 -1.19
CA LEU A 39 12.48 5.31 -0.44
C LEU A 39 12.69 5.27 1.06
N ASP A 40 11.91 6.07 1.78
CA ASP A 40 11.89 6.09 3.25
C ASP A 40 10.69 5.34 3.84
N GLY A 41 9.66 5.10 3.04
CA GLY A 41 8.48 4.34 3.44
C GLY A 41 7.51 4.13 2.29
N THR A 42 6.55 3.23 2.49
CA THR A 42 5.51 2.92 1.49
C THR A 42 4.15 2.78 2.17
N VAL A 43 3.09 3.23 1.47
CA VAL A 43 1.70 3.04 1.91
C VAL A 43 0.90 2.41 0.78
N VAL A 44 0.41 1.21 1.01
CA VAL A 44 -0.29 0.37 0.04
C VAL A 44 -1.78 0.41 0.29
N TRP A 45 -2.58 0.61 -0.75
CA TRP A 45 -4.04 0.61 -0.67
C TRP A 45 -4.61 -0.48 -1.58
N TYR A 46 -5.20 -1.50 -0.96
CA TYR A 46 -5.95 -2.60 -1.57
C TYR A 46 -5.40 -3.11 -2.91
N GLY A 47 -4.08 -3.38 -2.95
CA GLY A 47 -3.47 -3.99 -4.13
C GLY A 47 -2.09 -4.56 -3.83
N TYR A 48 -1.81 -5.74 -4.36
CA TYR A 48 -0.51 -6.40 -4.24
C TYR A 48 -0.16 -7.12 -5.56
N PRO A 49 1.13 -7.25 -5.89
CA PRO A 49 1.55 -7.99 -7.08
C PRO A 49 1.50 -9.50 -6.83
N PRO A 50 1.61 -10.33 -7.89
CA PRO A 50 1.90 -11.74 -7.67
C PRO A 50 3.09 -11.91 -6.73
N LEU A 51 2.93 -12.75 -5.72
CA LEU A 51 3.89 -12.82 -4.60
C LEU A 51 5.28 -13.33 -5.02
N GLU A 52 5.37 -14.03 -6.15
CA GLU A 52 6.64 -14.46 -6.75
C GLU A 52 7.55 -13.27 -7.13
N TYR A 53 6.98 -12.10 -7.36
CA TYR A 53 7.73 -10.88 -7.69
C TYR A 53 8.13 -10.05 -6.46
N VAL A 54 7.71 -10.46 -5.27
CA VAL A 54 8.03 -9.75 -4.03
C VAL A 54 9.32 -10.30 -3.43
N ASP A 55 10.40 -9.56 -3.59
CA ASP A 55 11.65 -9.83 -2.88
C ASP A 55 11.61 -9.16 -1.51
N ALA A 56 11.02 -9.85 -0.54
CA ALA A 56 10.82 -9.30 0.79
C ALA A 56 12.14 -8.96 1.50
N LYS A 57 13.22 -9.68 1.20
CA LYS A 57 14.53 -9.41 1.79
C LYS A 57 15.15 -8.09 1.31
N ALA A 58 14.70 -7.58 0.15
CA ALA A 58 15.15 -6.30 -0.37
C ALA A 58 14.41 -5.11 0.28
N ILE A 59 13.32 -5.35 1.02
CA ILE A 59 12.54 -4.30 1.68
C ILE A 59 13.21 -3.95 3.00
N THR A 60 13.80 -2.77 3.07
CA THR A 60 14.54 -2.28 4.24
C THR A 60 13.87 -1.11 4.96
N LYS A 61 12.78 -0.60 4.41
CA LYS A 61 12.05 0.55 4.95
C LYS A 61 10.63 0.16 5.36
N PRO A 62 10.03 0.89 6.31
CA PRO A 62 8.71 0.53 6.82
C PRO A 62 7.62 0.61 5.75
N MET A 63 6.66 -0.29 5.86
CA MET A 63 5.48 -0.37 5.00
C MET A 63 4.21 -0.32 5.84
N MET A 64 3.25 0.50 5.41
CA MET A 64 1.87 0.42 5.89
C MET A 64 0.97 -0.05 4.76
N ALA A 65 -0.05 -0.82 5.08
CA ALA A 65 -1.02 -1.25 4.07
C ALA A 65 -2.45 -1.27 4.61
N HIS A 66 -3.38 -0.91 3.74
CA HIS A 66 -4.81 -0.88 4.00
C HIS A 66 -5.52 -1.87 3.08
N TRP A 67 -6.14 -2.90 3.66
CA TRP A 67 -6.75 -4.02 2.96
C TRP A 67 -8.25 -4.08 3.19
N ALA A 68 -8.98 -4.48 2.17
CA ALA A 68 -10.43 -4.72 2.24
C ALA A 68 -10.68 -6.22 2.40
N THR A 69 -11.44 -6.62 3.43
CA THR A 69 -11.70 -8.05 3.70
C THR A 69 -12.65 -8.67 2.69
N HIS A 70 -13.46 -7.88 1.99
CA HIS A 70 -14.39 -8.31 0.95
C HIS A 70 -13.94 -7.88 -0.45
N ASP A 71 -12.64 -7.89 -0.70
CA ASP A 71 -12.07 -7.52 -1.99
C ASP A 71 -12.14 -8.69 -2.98
N ASP A 72 -12.85 -8.48 -4.10
CA ASP A 72 -12.98 -9.49 -5.17
C ASP A 72 -11.82 -9.44 -6.19
N PHE A 73 -10.96 -8.44 -6.14
CA PHE A 73 -9.81 -8.29 -7.04
C PHE A 73 -8.51 -8.73 -6.40
N PHE A 74 -8.32 -8.40 -5.12
CA PHE A 74 -7.12 -8.74 -4.35
C PHE A 74 -7.56 -9.48 -3.08
N SER A 75 -7.57 -10.80 -3.15
CA SER A 75 -8.12 -11.64 -2.08
C SER A 75 -7.41 -11.44 -0.75
N ILE A 76 -8.16 -11.50 0.33
CA ILE A 76 -7.58 -11.39 1.68
C ILE A 76 -6.64 -12.56 2.00
N SER A 77 -6.84 -13.71 1.39
CA SER A 77 -5.91 -14.84 1.56
C SER A 77 -4.53 -14.54 0.99
N GLY A 78 -4.45 -13.80 -0.12
CA GLY A 78 -3.18 -13.30 -0.66
C GLY A 78 -2.53 -12.26 0.22
N VAL A 79 -3.33 -11.43 0.89
CA VAL A 79 -2.83 -10.48 1.91
C VAL A 79 -2.18 -11.24 3.07
N ASP A 80 -2.81 -12.31 3.55
CA ASP A 80 -2.27 -13.13 4.63
C ASP A 80 -0.95 -13.81 4.24
N GLN A 81 -0.83 -14.26 2.99
CA GLN A 81 0.42 -14.80 2.45
C GLN A 81 1.51 -13.74 2.33
N LEU A 82 1.18 -12.54 1.89
CA LEU A 82 2.12 -11.42 1.84
C LEU A 82 2.58 -11.03 3.25
N ASP A 83 1.66 -10.96 4.21
CA ASP A 83 1.95 -10.67 5.61
C ASP A 83 2.95 -11.68 6.18
N ALA A 84 2.72 -12.98 5.97
CA ALA A 84 3.63 -14.04 6.38
C ALA A 84 5.01 -13.89 5.73
N LYS A 85 5.05 -13.60 4.43
CA LYS A 85 6.31 -13.42 3.69
C LYS A 85 7.14 -12.24 4.23
N LEU A 86 6.49 -11.13 4.55
CA LEU A 86 7.15 -9.96 5.15
C LEU A 86 7.62 -10.24 6.57
N ASN A 87 6.83 -10.95 7.36
CA ASN A 87 7.21 -11.37 8.71
C ASN A 87 8.44 -12.27 8.70
N ASP A 88 8.47 -13.26 7.80
CA ASP A 88 9.60 -14.19 7.67
C ASP A 88 10.90 -13.47 7.26
N ALA A 89 10.80 -12.39 6.50
CA ALA A 89 11.93 -11.57 6.10
C ALA A 89 12.32 -10.48 7.11
N GLY A 90 11.56 -10.32 8.20
CA GLY A 90 11.81 -9.32 9.22
C GLY A 90 11.48 -7.88 8.79
N VAL A 91 10.59 -7.70 7.82
CA VAL A 91 10.19 -6.36 7.34
C VAL A 91 9.30 -5.68 8.38
N ALA A 92 9.64 -4.46 8.76
CA ALA A 92 8.78 -3.62 9.60
C ALA A 92 7.55 -3.20 8.79
N HIS A 93 6.37 -3.70 9.17
CA HIS A 93 5.14 -3.38 8.46
C HIS A 93 3.92 -3.37 9.38
N GLU A 94 2.91 -2.59 8.98
CA GLU A 94 1.62 -2.50 9.64
C GLU A 94 0.52 -2.77 8.61
N PHE A 95 -0.19 -3.89 8.77
CA PHE A 95 -1.30 -4.28 7.90
C PHE A 95 -2.62 -4.06 8.62
N TYR A 96 -3.47 -3.21 8.06
CA TYR A 96 -4.83 -2.95 8.56
C TYR A 96 -5.85 -3.56 7.63
N ARG A 97 -6.79 -4.30 8.19
CA ARG A 97 -7.89 -4.95 7.47
C ARG A 97 -9.20 -4.29 7.84
N TYR A 98 -9.95 -3.86 6.82
CA TYR A 98 -11.21 -3.15 6.99
C TYR A 98 -12.36 -4.01 6.48
N ASP A 99 -13.48 -4.02 7.18
CA ASP A 99 -14.74 -4.63 6.73
C ASP A 99 -15.31 -3.78 5.60
N ALA A 100 -14.75 -3.91 4.41
CA ALA A 100 -15.02 -3.07 3.26
C ALA A 100 -14.73 -3.83 1.96
N LYS A 101 -15.19 -3.26 0.84
CA LYS A 101 -14.92 -3.76 -0.52
C LYS A 101 -13.75 -3.03 -1.15
N HIS A 102 -13.35 -3.51 -2.34
CA HIS A 102 -12.29 -2.87 -3.12
C HIS A 102 -12.56 -1.38 -3.36
N ALA A 103 -11.51 -0.58 -3.40
CA ALA A 103 -11.56 0.86 -3.61
C ALA A 103 -12.41 1.63 -2.57
N PHE A 104 -12.44 1.17 -1.33
CA PHE A 104 -13.25 1.77 -0.27
C PHE A 104 -12.87 3.23 0.04
N ALA A 105 -11.66 3.64 -0.27
CA ALA A 105 -11.19 5.01 -0.04
C ALA A 105 -11.51 5.98 -1.19
N ASN A 106 -12.08 5.49 -2.29
CA ASN A 106 -12.45 6.33 -3.43
C ASN A 106 -13.91 6.75 -3.33
N PRO A 107 -14.21 8.06 -3.11
CA PRO A 107 -15.59 8.54 -2.98
C PRO A 107 -16.46 8.30 -4.22
N LYS A 108 -15.83 8.07 -5.38
CA LYS A 108 -16.54 7.82 -6.65
C LYS A 108 -16.79 6.35 -6.94
N SER A 109 -16.40 5.43 -6.04
CA SER A 109 -16.59 4.00 -6.27
C SER A 109 -18.06 3.63 -6.49
N ASP A 110 -18.97 4.20 -5.72
CA ASP A 110 -20.42 3.91 -5.84
C ASP A 110 -20.99 4.37 -7.18
N SER A 111 -20.47 5.46 -7.75
CA SER A 111 -20.97 6.01 -9.01
C SER A 111 -20.56 5.20 -10.24
N ARG A 112 -19.67 4.23 -10.09
CA ARG A 112 -19.23 3.37 -11.19
C ARG A 112 -20.19 2.24 -11.50
N GLY A 113 -21.17 1.96 -10.62
CA GLY A 113 -22.15 0.91 -10.82
C GLY A 113 -21.58 -0.51 -10.86
N LEU A 114 -20.39 -0.72 -10.31
CA LEU A 114 -19.71 -2.02 -10.24
C LEU A 114 -19.86 -2.61 -8.84
N PRO A 115 -20.62 -3.72 -8.66
CA PRO A 115 -20.88 -4.27 -7.33
C PRO A 115 -19.65 -4.57 -6.47
N PRO A 116 -18.48 -4.97 -7.01
CA PRO A 116 -17.28 -5.18 -6.21
C PRO A 116 -16.66 -3.91 -5.64
N LEU A 117 -17.04 -2.73 -6.14
CA LEU A 117 -16.53 -1.44 -5.68
C LEU A 117 -17.54 -0.78 -4.75
N GLN A 118 -17.08 -0.27 -3.61
CA GLN A 118 -17.94 0.47 -2.69
C GLN A 118 -17.12 1.45 -1.86
N TYR A 119 -17.55 2.71 -1.84
CA TYR A 119 -17.00 3.69 -0.94
C TYR A 119 -17.43 3.40 0.51
N ASN A 120 -16.49 3.45 1.43
CA ASN A 120 -16.77 3.33 2.86
C ASN A 120 -16.11 4.51 3.57
N PRO A 121 -16.88 5.56 3.91
CA PRO A 121 -16.31 6.79 4.47
C PRO A 121 -15.63 6.58 5.82
N GLU A 122 -16.14 5.69 6.67
CA GLU A 122 -15.54 5.40 7.99
C GLU A 122 -14.19 4.71 7.83
N ALA A 123 -14.11 3.67 7.00
CA ALA A 123 -12.87 2.97 6.71
C ALA A 123 -11.86 3.89 6.03
N ALA A 124 -12.33 4.70 5.07
CA ALA A 124 -11.49 5.66 4.36
C ALA A 124 -10.86 6.67 5.32
N LYS A 125 -11.67 7.27 6.21
CA LYS A 125 -11.18 8.23 7.20
C LYS A 125 -10.13 7.61 8.11
N LEU A 126 -10.44 6.45 8.67
CA LEU A 126 -9.53 5.76 9.59
C LEU A 126 -8.20 5.40 8.89
N ALA A 127 -8.28 4.91 7.65
CA ALA A 127 -7.08 4.58 6.88
C ALA A 127 -6.23 5.82 6.58
N TRP A 128 -6.86 6.95 6.24
CA TRP A 128 -6.16 8.22 6.04
C TRP A 128 -5.51 8.73 7.32
N ASP A 129 -6.19 8.69 8.45
CA ASP A 129 -5.64 9.11 9.74
C ASP A 129 -4.38 8.29 10.08
N ARG A 130 -4.44 6.98 9.89
CA ARG A 130 -3.28 6.08 10.08
C ARG A 130 -2.14 6.38 9.11
N THR A 131 -2.47 6.65 7.85
CA THR A 131 -1.49 7.01 6.83
C THR A 131 -0.75 8.29 7.21
N MET A 132 -1.48 9.32 7.60
CA MET A 132 -0.86 10.60 7.98
C MET A 132 0.04 10.45 9.21
N GLU A 133 -0.38 9.66 10.19
CA GLU A 133 0.44 9.39 11.37
C GLU A 133 1.70 8.61 11.00
N PHE A 134 1.58 7.59 10.16
CA PHE A 134 2.73 6.83 9.65
C PHE A 134 3.75 7.74 8.94
N LEU A 135 3.28 8.60 8.03
CA LEU A 135 4.15 9.47 7.25
C LEU A 135 4.90 10.50 8.11
N LYS A 136 4.31 10.92 9.22
CA LYS A 136 4.99 11.81 10.18
C LYS A 136 6.17 11.13 10.88
N ASN A 137 6.14 9.81 10.99
CA ASN A 137 7.08 9.04 11.82
C ASN A 137 8.16 8.29 11.01
N ILE A 138 8.15 8.34 9.69
CA ILE A 138 9.18 7.70 8.87
C ILE A 138 10.50 8.48 8.78
#